data_1c14a1ee38077838fb729a1de2228105
#
_entry.id   1c14a1ee38077838fb729a1de2228105
#
_cell.length_a   1.000
_cell.length_b   1.000
_cell.length_c   1.000
_cell.angle_alpha   90.00
_cell.angle_beta   90.00
_cell.angle_gamma   90.00
#
_symmetry.space_group_name_H-M   'P 1'
#
loop_
_entity.id
_entity.type
_entity.pdbx_description
1 polymer ?
#
loop_
_entity_poly.entity_id
_entity_poly.type
_entity_poly.pdbx_seq_one_letter_code
_entity_poly.pdbx_strand_id
1 'polypeptide(L)'
;TETKNSLPELAEYRATNDLDGDTTNGDQYGITYTIGFDTDQALLEDTAEKGKGVYYTANNAQELTEAFQGALVSILSRDTTFTSPAVAVDTFTRTQSRDEVFYAMFKPGESVDWVGNIKKLKLEVDNGTAILVDANGNPAVDTDTGDIKSTAVTFWGTSQDGGTVEEGGVGALLAARNPSGRSLYIDTGLNGALEAFNTTNIDAAAMGAISDAALYNLFGASTSAAFTQQIRWAQGYDAYNREGDANTDNTNNPRSWILGDILHSQPLVLNYGATGGVYTIDNPDLRLLVGSNSGFVHMFKSLDGQESWAFFPKELAPILPLRRRDAVSSEHVYGMDLTPVA
;
A
#
# COMPACT_ATOMS: atom_id res chain seq x y z
N THR A 1 -21.30 -41.96 -23.79
CA THR A 1 -21.96 -41.09 -22.78
C THR A 1 -20.87 -40.55 -21.92
N GLU A 2 -20.37 -39.34 -22.22
CA GLU A 2 -19.51 -38.60 -21.31
C GLU A 2 -20.28 -38.34 -20.03
N THR A 3 -19.79 -38.87 -18.91
CA THR A 3 -20.24 -38.46 -17.58
C THR A 3 -19.80 -37.01 -17.42
N LYS A 4 -20.72 -36.06 -17.58
CA LYS A 4 -20.46 -34.66 -17.26
C LYS A 4 -20.14 -34.58 -15.77
N ASN A 5 -18.90 -34.19 -15.47
CA ASN A 5 -18.51 -33.81 -14.13
C ASN A 5 -19.17 -32.46 -13.84
N SER A 6 -20.13 -32.43 -12.95
CA SER A 6 -20.92 -31.22 -12.65
C SER A 6 -20.18 -30.22 -11.76
N LEU A 7 -19.00 -30.56 -11.19
CA LEU A 7 -18.26 -29.67 -10.32
C LEU A 7 -17.69 -28.43 -11.05
N PRO A 8 -16.98 -28.57 -12.18
CA PRO A 8 -16.48 -27.42 -12.94
C PRO A 8 -17.60 -26.52 -13.46
N GLU A 9 -18.70 -27.12 -13.99
CA GLU A 9 -19.85 -26.35 -14.47
C GLU A 9 -20.56 -25.61 -13.35
N LEU A 10 -20.66 -26.20 -12.14
CA LEU A 10 -21.22 -25.53 -10.99
C LEU A 10 -20.34 -24.39 -10.49
N ALA A 11 -19.01 -24.59 -10.50
CA ALA A 11 -18.04 -23.55 -10.15
C ALA A 11 -18.12 -22.37 -11.15
N GLU A 12 -18.18 -22.67 -12.45
CA GLU A 12 -18.36 -21.68 -13.49
C GLU A 12 -19.67 -20.89 -13.32
N TYR A 13 -20.78 -21.60 -13.09
CA TYR A 13 -22.08 -20.96 -12.84
C TYR A 13 -22.01 -19.97 -11.68
N ARG A 14 -21.42 -20.38 -10.56
CA ARG A 14 -21.27 -19.53 -9.36
C ARG A 14 -20.33 -18.35 -9.57
N ALA A 15 -19.35 -18.48 -10.44
CA ALA A 15 -18.36 -17.44 -10.71
C ALA A 15 -18.79 -16.45 -11.80
N THR A 16 -19.92 -16.70 -12.49
CA THR A 16 -20.36 -15.90 -13.65
C THR A 16 -21.80 -15.40 -13.54
N ASN A 17 -22.58 -15.90 -12.61
CA ASN A 17 -23.97 -15.47 -12.43
C ASN A 17 -24.14 -14.85 -11.05
N ASP A 18 -24.97 -13.84 -10.98
CA ASP A 18 -25.41 -13.28 -9.71
C ASP A 18 -26.18 -14.35 -8.91
N LEU A 19 -25.75 -14.57 -7.67
CA LEU A 19 -26.23 -15.70 -6.86
C LEU A 19 -27.52 -15.41 -6.10
N ASP A 20 -27.81 -14.16 -5.77
CA ASP A 20 -29.03 -13.78 -5.06
C ASP A 20 -30.14 -13.25 -5.99
N GLY A 21 -29.79 -12.88 -7.21
CA GLY A 21 -30.72 -12.40 -8.24
C GLY A 21 -31.30 -11.02 -7.96
N ASP A 22 -30.74 -10.28 -7.00
CA ASP A 22 -31.13 -8.90 -6.70
C ASP A 22 -30.27 -7.90 -7.46
N THR A 23 -30.75 -7.42 -8.59
CA THR A 23 -30.03 -6.46 -9.45
C THR A 23 -29.84 -5.07 -8.83
N THR A 24 -30.31 -4.82 -7.63
CA THR A 24 -30.22 -3.51 -6.95
C THR A 24 -29.02 -3.39 -6.01
N ASN A 25 -28.44 -4.52 -5.60
CA ASN A 25 -27.33 -4.58 -4.63
C ASN A 25 -25.97 -4.97 -5.27
N GLY A 26 -25.89 -5.02 -6.60
CA GLY A 26 -24.72 -5.49 -7.34
C GLY A 26 -24.67 -7.02 -7.44
N ASP A 27 -23.84 -7.53 -8.36
CA ASP A 27 -23.74 -8.95 -8.65
C ASP A 27 -22.92 -9.69 -7.58
N GLN A 28 -23.46 -10.75 -6.97
CA GLN A 28 -22.74 -11.60 -6.03
C GLN A 28 -22.21 -12.86 -6.71
N TYR A 29 -20.90 -13.05 -6.70
CA TYR A 29 -20.24 -14.20 -7.30
C TYR A 29 -19.59 -15.12 -6.26
N GLY A 30 -19.60 -16.43 -6.52
CA GLY A 30 -18.89 -17.42 -5.70
C GLY A 30 -17.62 -17.91 -6.39
N ILE A 31 -16.46 -17.58 -5.83
CA ILE A 31 -15.17 -18.05 -6.34
C ILE A 31 -14.82 -19.38 -5.68
N THR A 32 -14.29 -20.33 -6.48
CA THR A 32 -14.05 -21.70 -6.01
C THR A 32 -12.53 -21.98 -6.02
N TYR A 33 -11.96 -22.19 -4.83
CA TYR A 33 -10.61 -22.70 -4.65
C TYR A 33 -10.65 -24.19 -4.37
N THR A 34 -9.68 -24.93 -4.88
CA THR A 34 -9.59 -26.37 -4.66
C THR A 34 -8.22 -26.75 -4.13
N ILE A 35 -8.16 -27.75 -3.23
CA ILE A 35 -6.92 -28.31 -2.69
C ILE A 35 -6.96 -29.81 -2.88
N GLY A 36 -5.99 -30.37 -3.63
CA GLY A 36 -5.75 -31.81 -3.72
C GLY A 36 -4.83 -32.25 -2.59
N PHE A 37 -5.34 -33.01 -1.62
CA PHE A 37 -4.53 -33.59 -0.56
C PHE A 37 -4.17 -35.05 -0.92
N ASP A 38 -2.86 -35.35 -1.01
CA ASP A 38 -2.31 -36.64 -1.46
C ASP A 38 -2.93 -37.10 -2.80
N THR A 39 -3.29 -36.15 -3.65
CA THR A 39 -3.90 -36.39 -4.94
C THR A 39 -3.67 -35.20 -5.87
N ASP A 40 -3.47 -35.50 -7.14
CA ASP A 40 -3.39 -34.50 -8.22
C ASP A 40 -4.42 -34.90 -9.29
N GLN A 41 -5.55 -34.21 -9.29
CA GLN A 41 -6.67 -34.52 -10.19
C GLN A 41 -7.03 -33.31 -11.06
N ALA A 42 -6.96 -33.50 -12.36
CA ALA A 42 -7.36 -32.51 -13.36
C ALA A 42 -8.80 -31.98 -13.13
N LEU A 43 -9.69 -32.76 -12.50
CA LEU A 43 -11.01 -32.30 -12.09
C LEU A 43 -10.97 -31.14 -11.12
N LEU A 44 -10.04 -31.17 -10.14
CA LEU A 44 -9.90 -30.10 -9.14
C LEU A 44 -9.31 -28.86 -9.76
N GLU A 45 -8.33 -29.01 -10.66
CA GLU A 45 -7.73 -27.92 -11.40
C GLU A 45 -8.79 -27.24 -12.32
N ASP A 46 -9.52 -27.99 -13.14
CA ASP A 46 -10.59 -27.48 -14.00
C ASP A 46 -11.71 -26.81 -13.18
N THR A 47 -12.01 -27.34 -11.99
CA THR A 47 -13.01 -26.75 -11.08
C THR A 47 -12.54 -25.40 -10.53
N ALA A 48 -11.28 -25.26 -10.13
CA ALA A 48 -10.72 -24.00 -9.65
C ALA A 48 -10.64 -22.98 -10.79
N GLU A 49 -10.14 -23.39 -11.97
CA GLU A 49 -10.02 -22.50 -13.14
C GLU A 49 -11.37 -21.93 -13.56
N LYS A 50 -12.38 -22.77 -13.77
CA LYS A 50 -13.74 -22.34 -14.13
C LYS A 50 -14.42 -21.54 -13.02
N GLY A 51 -14.10 -21.86 -11.75
CA GLY A 51 -14.55 -21.11 -10.60
C GLY A 51 -13.78 -19.82 -10.35
N LYS A 52 -12.91 -19.39 -11.27
CA LYS A 52 -12.04 -18.20 -11.16
C LYS A 52 -11.15 -18.18 -9.91
N GLY A 53 -10.90 -19.34 -9.28
CA GLY A 53 -10.00 -19.54 -8.15
C GLY A 53 -8.66 -20.12 -8.56
N VAL A 54 -7.96 -20.71 -7.58
CA VAL A 54 -6.65 -21.34 -7.76
C VAL A 54 -6.69 -22.77 -7.23
N TYR A 55 -6.02 -23.68 -7.93
CA TYR A 55 -5.79 -25.04 -7.49
C TYR A 55 -4.46 -25.15 -6.74
N TYR A 56 -4.49 -25.81 -5.59
CA TYR A 56 -3.30 -26.14 -4.80
C TYR A 56 -3.19 -27.64 -4.60
N THR A 57 -1.97 -28.14 -4.48
CA THR A 57 -1.66 -29.52 -4.11
C THR A 57 -0.94 -29.57 -2.77
N ALA A 58 -1.17 -30.62 -1.98
CA ALA A 58 -0.48 -30.86 -0.73
C ALA A 58 -0.34 -32.35 -0.47
N ASN A 59 0.85 -32.81 -0.10
CA ASN A 59 1.14 -34.24 0.15
C ASN A 59 1.39 -34.52 1.65
N ASN A 60 1.46 -33.50 2.47
CA ASN A 60 1.66 -33.58 3.91
C ASN A 60 1.01 -32.38 4.63
N ALA A 61 1.01 -32.39 5.96
CA ALA A 61 0.35 -31.36 6.77
C ALA A 61 0.97 -29.97 6.62
N GLN A 62 2.26 -29.86 6.36
CA GLN A 62 2.93 -28.59 6.14
C GLN A 62 2.49 -27.98 4.80
N GLU A 63 2.57 -28.75 3.71
CA GLU A 63 2.10 -28.32 2.39
C GLU A 63 0.61 -27.97 2.38
N LEU A 64 -0.21 -28.70 3.15
CA LEU A 64 -1.63 -28.38 3.32
C LEU A 64 -1.82 -27.02 4.00
N THR A 65 -1.01 -26.71 5.02
CA THR A 65 -1.01 -25.42 5.68
C THR A 65 -0.62 -24.32 4.71
N GLU A 66 0.43 -24.53 3.92
CA GLU A 66 0.90 -23.59 2.88
C GLU A 66 -0.19 -23.38 1.78
N ALA A 67 -0.87 -24.46 1.36
CA ALA A 67 -1.98 -24.38 0.39
C ALA A 67 -3.16 -23.53 0.93
N PHE A 68 -3.54 -23.73 2.20
CA PHE A 68 -4.57 -22.88 2.82
C PHE A 68 -4.13 -21.42 2.97
N GLN A 69 -2.88 -21.18 3.35
CA GLN A 69 -2.32 -19.83 3.42
C GLN A 69 -2.30 -19.16 2.05
N GLY A 70 -1.84 -19.87 0.99
CA GLY A 70 -1.88 -19.39 -0.39
C GLY A 70 -3.29 -19.07 -0.86
N ALA A 71 -4.28 -19.93 -0.56
CA ALA A 71 -5.68 -19.67 -0.89
C ALA A 71 -6.21 -18.43 -0.15
N LEU A 72 -5.90 -18.28 1.15
CA LEU A 72 -6.31 -17.11 1.93
C LEU A 72 -5.68 -15.82 1.40
N VAL A 73 -4.38 -15.83 1.08
CA VAL A 73 -3.70 -14.68 0.46
C VAL A 73 -4.33 -14.35 -0.89
N SER A 74 -4.61 -15.35 -1.73
CA SER A 74 -5.29 -15.15 -3.02
C SER A 74 -6.70 -14.57 -2.86
N ILE A 75 -7.45 -15.00 -1.84
CA ILE A 75 -8.77 -14.43 -1.50
C ILE A 75 -8.63 -12.96 -1.08
N LEU A 76 -7.69 -12.67 -0.19
CA LEU A 76 -7.45 -11.32 0.33
C LEU A 76 -6.89 -10.37 -0.74
N SER A 77 -6.18 -10.88 -1.75
CA SER A 77 -5.65 -10.07 -2.86
C SER A 77 -6.71 -9.69 -3.93
N ARG A 78 -7.88 -10.34 -3.91
CA ARG A 78 -8.98 -10.01 -4.83
C ARG A 78 -9.84 -8.90 -4.26
N ASP A 79 -9.59 -7.68 -4.72
CA ASP A 79 -10.41 -6.48 -4.46
C ASP A 79 -10.74 -6.15 -3.00
N THR A 80 -10.02 -6.71 -2.04
CA THR A 80 -10.16 -6.30 -0.64
C THR A 80 -9.26 -5.10 -0.37
N THR A 81 -9.79 -3.93 -0.64
CA THR A 81 -9.21 -2.69 -0.15
C THR A 81 -9.58 -2.54 1.32
N PHE A 82 -8.59 -2.60 2.20
CA PHE A 82 -8.81 -2.27 3.61
C PHE A 82 -8.63 -0.77 3.80
N THR A 83 -9.61 -0.13 4.45
CA THR A 83 -9.58 1.31 4.70
C THR A 83 -9.62 1.58 6.19
N SER A 84 -8.77 2.49 6.64
CA SER A 84 -8.80 3.04 8.00
C SER A 84 -9.00 4.55 7.92
N PRO A 85 -10.23 5.05 8.10
CA PRO A 85 -10.48 6.48 8.03
C PRO A 85 -9.88 7.20 9.24
N ALA A 86 -9.15 8.28 8.98
CA ALA A 86 -8.66 9.21 9.98
C ALA A 86 -9.31 10.58 9.74
N VAL A 87 -10.05 11.06 10.71
CA VAL A 87 -10.64 12.40 10.68
C VAL A 87 -9.62 13.44 11.14
N ALA A 88 -9.50 14.54 10.42
CA ALA A 88 -8.68 15.66 10.84
C ALA A 88 -9.23 16.28 12.13
N VAL A 89 -8.70 15.84 13.27
CA VAL A 89 -8.93 16.50 14.56
C VAL A 89 -7.72 17.35 14.86
N ASP A 90 -7.93 18.64 15.13
CA ASP A 90 -6.86 19.51 15.57
C ASP A 90 -6.30 19.01 16.91
N THR A 91 -5.05 18.50 16.91
CA THR A 91 -4.38 17.99 18.10
C THR A 91 -4.09 19.06 19.13
N PHE A 92 -4.03 20.32 18.73
CA PHE A 92 -3.77 21.46 19.63
C PHE A 92 -5.05 22.19 20.11
N THR A 93 -6.12 22.15 19.32
CA THR A 93 -7.44 22.70 19.69
C THR A 93 -8.50 21.65 19.48
N ARG A 94 -8.75 20.83 20.47
CA ARG A 94 -9.75 19.72 20.46
C ARG A 94 -11.21 20.19 20.21
N THR A 95 -11.43 21.46 19.92
CA THR A 95 -12.75 22.10 19.75
C THR A 95 -13.12 22.39 18.31
N GLN A 96 -12.19 22.21 17.34
CA GLN A 96 -12.49 22.42 15.92
C GLN A 96 -12.26 21.10 15.16
N SER A 97 -13.35 20.45 14.79
CA SER A 97 -13.36 19.39 13.77
C SER A 97 -13.32 20.05 12.41
N ARG A 98 -12.41 19.61 11.54
CA ARG A 98 -12.35 20.04 10.15
C ARG A 98 -13.09 19.06 9.25
N ASP A 99 -13.46 19.55 8.09
CA ASP A 99 -14.19 18.80 7.07
C ASP A 99 -13.33 17.79 6.29
N GLU A 100 -12.02 17.75 6.54
CA GLU A 100 -11.09 16.86 5.83
C GLU A 100 -11.02 15.46 6.48
N VAL A 101 -11.20 14.43 5.66
CA VAL A 101 -11.12 13.02 6.09
C VAL A 101 -10.10 12.31 5.22
N PHE A 102 -9.17 11.59 5.86
CA PHE A 102 -8.09 10.89 5.20
C PHE A 102 -8.28 9.39 5.36
N TYR A 103 -8.30 8.69 4.24
CA TYR A 103 -8.43 7.24 4.18
C TYR A 103 -7.06 6.64 3.93
N ALA A 104 -6.47 6.01 4.95
CA ALA A 104 -5.36 5.10 4.77
C ALA A 104 -5.89 3.79 4.20
N MET A 105 -5.30 3.34 3.10
CA MET A 105 -5.74 2.19 2.34
C MET A 105 -4.54 1.30 2.02
N PHE A 106 -4.76 0.01 1.94
CA PHE A 106 -3.76 -0.92 1.45
C PHE A 106 -4.41 -2.09 0.74
N LYS A 107 -3.63 -2.74 -0.13
CA LYS A 107 -4.04 -3.93 -0.85
C LYS A 107 -3.06 -5.06 -0.51
N PRO A 108 -3.54 -6.12 0.16
CA PRO A 108 -2.74 -7.32 0.37
C PRO A 108 -2.34 -7.96 -0.96
N GLY A 109 -1.18 -8.59 -0.99
CA GLY A 109 -0.68 -9.34 -2.13
C GLY A 109 -0.15 -10.71 -1.70
N GLU A 110 0.19 -11.56 -2.65
CA GLU A 110 0.82 -12.85 -2.41
C GLU A 110 2.29 -12.72 -2.02
N SER A 111 2.88 -11.57 -2.26
CA SER A 111 4.27 -11.23 -1.97
C SER A 111 4.38 -10.32 -0.75
N VAL A 112 5.59 -10.05 -0.30
CA VAL A 112 5.86 -9.26 0.92
C VAL A 112 5.73 -7.75 0.72
N ASP A 113 5.72 -7.26 -0.51
CA ASP A 113 5.70 -5.82 -0.84
C ASP A 113 4.28 -5.34 -1.17
N TRP A 114 3.42 -5.28 -0.16
CA TRP A 114 2.07 -4.79 -0.32
C TRP A 114 2.05 -3.28 -0.56
N VAL A 115 1.07 -2.85 -1.35
CA VAL A 115 0.91 -1.44 -1.71
C VAL A 115 -0.04 -0.72 -0.76
N GLY A 116 0.28 0.54 -0.45
CA GLY A 116 -0.54 1.41 0.36
C GLY A 116 -0.83 2.74 -0.33
N ASN A 117 -1.87 3.43 0.14
CA ASN A 117 -2.24 4.76 -0.33
C ASN A 117 -2.92 5.57 0.79
N ILE A 118 -2.98 6.89 0.62
CA ILE A 118 -3.85 7.76 1.41
C ILE A 118 -4.66 8.60 0.43
N LYS A 119 -5.99 8.60 0.63
CA LYS A 119 -6.92 9.41 -0.13
C LYS A 119 -7.61 10.42 0.77
N LYS A 120 -7.99 11.55 0.21
CA LYS A 120 -8.66 12.62 0.91
C LYS A 120 -10.08 12.78 0.38
N LEU A 121 -11.04 12.83 1.29
CA LEU A 121 -12.41 13.22 1.08
C LEU A 121 -12.75 14.42 1.98
N LYS A 122 -13.93 14.96 1.82
CA LYS A 122 -14.45 16.01 2.73
C LYS A 122 -15.77 15.60 3.32
N LEU A 123 -16.00 16.07 4.55
CA LEU A 123 -17.27 15.97 5.24
C LEU A 123 -18.12 17.19 4.90
N GLU A 124 -19.32 16.98 4.38
CA GLU A 124 -20.32 18.02 4.16
C GLU A 124 -21.62 17.68 4.88
N VAL A 125 -22.47 18.69 5.07
CA VAL A 125 -23.79 18.48 5.65
C VAL A 125 -24.83 18.71 4.55
N ASP A 126 -25.48 17.63 4.14
CA ASP A 126 -26.59 17.68 3.20
C ASP A 126 -27.90 17.39 3.93
N ASN A 127 -28.84 18.33 3.85
CA ASN A 127 -30.16 18.23 4.51
C ASN A 127 -30.13 17.81 5.99
N GLY A 128 -29.08 18.23 6.72
CA GLY A 128 -28.87 17.90 8.13
C GLY A 128 -28.19 16.56 8.38
N THR A 129 -27.81 15.84 7.34
CA THR A 129 -27.05 14.59 7.41
C THR A 129 -25.60 14.83 7.00
N ALA A 130 -24.65 14.33 7.79
CA ALA A 130 -23.24 14.38 7.43
C ALA A 130 -22.94 13.34 6.35
N ILE A 131 -22.38 13.77 5.23
CA ILE A 131 -21.98 12.91 4.11
C ILE A 131 -20.52 13.16 3.74
N LEU A 132 -19.85 12.15 3.24
CA LEU A 132 -18.51 12.28 2.67
C LEU A 132 -18.62 12.55 1.17
N VAL A 133 -17.97 13.61 0.72
CA VAL A 133 -17.97 14.03 -0.68
C VAL A 133 -16.59 13.95 -1.31
N ASP A 134 -16.57 13.72 -2.60
CA ASP A 134 -15.38 13.73 -3.45
C ASP A 134 -14.98 15.17 -3.87
N ALA A 135 -13.93 15.28 -4.69
CA ALA A 135 -13.44 16.59 -5.17
C ALA A 135 -14.46 17.35 -6.04
N ASN A 136 -15.47 16.67 -6.58
CA ASN A 136 -16.55 17.27 -7.38
C ASN A 136 -17.80 17.57 -6.55
N GLY A 137 -17.78 17.32 -5.23
CA GLY A 137 -18.93 17.50 -4.34
C GLY A 137 -19.99 16.39 -4.42
N ASN A 138 -19.66 15.24 -5.03
CA ASN A 138 -20.57 14.10 -5.08
C ASN A 138 -20.39 13.20 -3.85
N PRO A 139 -21.47 12.53 -3.36
CA PRO A 139 -21.37 11.52 -2.32
C PRO A 139 -20.36 10.42 -2.70
N ALA A 140 -19.25 10.36 -1.97
CA ALA A 140 -18.08 9.56 -2.31
C ALA A 140 -18.09 8.16 -1.71
N VAL A 141 -18.91 7.92 -0.69
CA VAL A 141 -18.94 6.65 0.06
C VAL A 141 -20.29 5.97 -0.17
N ASP A 142 -20.26 4.67 -0.35
CA ASP A 142 -21.44 3.84 -0.36
C ASP A 142 -22.01 3.72 1.06
N THR A 143 -23.30 3.95 1.23
CA THR A 143 -23.94 3.97 2.55
C THR A 143 -24.14 2.58 3.13
N ASP A 144 -24.16 1.56 2.30
CA ASP A 144 -24.44 0.18 2.69
C ASP A 144 -23.16 -0.56 3.08
N THR A 145 -22.06 -0.34 2.32
CA THR A 145 -20.78 -1.00 2.57
C THR A 145 -19.79 -0.14 3.35
N GLY A 146 -19.91 1.19 3.26
CA GLY A 146 -18.93 2.13 3.84
C GLY A 146 -17.69 2.35 2.96
N ASP A 147 -17.63 1.72 1.78
CA ASP A 147 -16.49 1.81 0.87
C ASP A 147 -16.53 3.09 0.03
N ILE A 148 -15.35 3.52 -0.42
CA ILE A 148 -15.27 4.62 -1.40
C ILE A 148 -15.76 4.09 -2.75
N LYS A 149 -16.76 4.78 -3.33
CA LYS A 149 -17.33 4.42 -4.63
C LYS A 149 -16.27 4.45 -5.72
N SER A 150 -16.28 3.47 -6.62
CA SER A 150 -15.35 3.41 -7.76
C SER A 150 -15.44 4.65 -8.69
N THR A 151 -16.60 5.32 -8.70
CA THR A 151 -16.85 6.53 -9.48
C THR A 151 -16.36 7.82 -8.81
N ALA A 152 -15.93 7.78 -7.54
CA ALA A 152 -15.46 8.96 -6.83
C ALA A 152 -14.14 9.48 -7.41
N VAL A 153 -14.00 10.80 -7.44
CA VAL A 153 -12.75 11.50 -7.75
C VAL A 153 -12.19 12.04 -6.43
N THR A 154 -11.23 11.34 -5.82
CA THR A 154 -10.72 11.80 -4.53
C THR A 154 -9.91 13.09 -4.68
N PHE A 155 -9.79 13.87 -3.59
CA PHE A 155 -8.94 15.06 -3.61
C PHE A 155 -7.49 14.64 -3.92
N TRP A 156 -6.74 15.52 -4.63
CA TRP A 156 -5.40 15.29 -5.19
C TRP A 156 -5.38 14.43 -6.46
N GLY A 157 -6.51 13.85 -6.87
CA GLY A 157 -6.69 13.16 -8.15
C GLY A 157 -7.32 14.06 -9.22
N THR A 158 -7.27 13.64 -10.47
CA THR A 158 -7.88 14.33 -11.63
C THR A 158 -8.87 13.44 -12.39
N SER A 159 -8.99 12.18 -12.02
CA SER A 159 -9.86 11.16 -12.61
C SER A 159 -10.51 10.33 -11.52
N GLN A 160 -11.49 9.54 -11.90
CA GLN A 160 -12.08 8.53 -11.00
C GLN A 160 -10.98 7.60 -10.52
N ASP A 161 -10.75 7.58 -9.23
CA ASP A 161 -9.73 6.79 -8.55
C ASP A 161 -10.29 6.03 -7.33
N GLY A 162 -11.47 6.40 -6.91
CA GLY A 162 -12.35 5.74 -5.95
C GLY A 162 -11.66 4.94 -4.86
N GLY A 163 -12.10 3.71 -4.68
CA GLY A 163 -11.54 2.76 -3.71
C GLY A 163 -10.29 2.02 -4.19
N THR A 164 -9.79 2.21 -5.42
CA THR A 164 -8.60 1.54 -5.94
C THR A 164 -7.33 2.05 -5.28
N VAL A 165 -6.56 1.17 -4.64
CA VAL A 165 -5.34 1.55 -3.89
C VAL A 165 -4.26 2.10 -4.82
N GLU A 166 -4.08 1.50 -5.99
CA GLU A 166 -3.01 1.80 -6.95
C GLU A 166 -3.36 2.97 -7.90
N GLU A 167 -4.40 3.75 -7.58
CA GLU A 167 -4.84 4.90 -8.35
C GLU A 167 -4.99 6.14 -7.46
N GLY A 168 -4.65 7.32 -7.98
CA GLY A 168 -4.83 8.58 -7.28
C GLY A 168 -4.12 8.69 -5.92
N GLY A 169 -4.59 9.61 -5.08
CA GLY A 169 -4.09 9.80 -3.72
C GLY A 169 -2.60 10.17 -3.65
N VAL A 170 -2.02 10.08 -2.45
CA VAL A 170 -0.59 10.38 -2.24
C VAL A 170 0.33 9.35 -2.91
N GLY A 171 -0.13 8.10 -3.07
CA GLY A 171 0.65 7.03 -3.70
C GLY A 171 0.96 7.33 -5.16
N ALA A 172 -0.03 7.75 -5.95
CA ALA A 172 0.16 8.13 -7.34
C ALA A 172 1.02 9.40 -7.47
N LEU A 173 0.84 10.39 -6.60
CA LEU A 173 1.67 11.60 -6.58
C LEU A 173 3.13 11.28 -6.26
N LEU A 174 3.38 10.34 -5.36
CA LEU A 174 4.71 9.90 -5.01
C LEU A 174 5.36 9.11 -6.14
N ALA A 175 4.61 8.22 -6.81
CA ALA A 175 5.07 7.45 -7.96
C ALA A 175 5.38 8.33 -9.19
N ALA A 176 4.60 9.39 -9.41
CA ALA A 176 4.85 10.36 -10.47
C ALA A 176 6.04 11.29 -10.21
N ARG A 177 6.51 11.38 -8.95
CA ARG A 177 7.61 12.27 -8.57
C ARG A 177 8.95 11.66 -8.88
N ASN A 178 9.85 12.46 -9.49
CA ASN A 178 11.24 12.03 -9.63
C ASN A 178 11.87 11.79 -8.25
N PRO A 179 12.43 10.60 -7.97
CA PRO A 179 12.98 10.27 -6.66
C PRO A 179 14.11 11.22 -6.20
N SER A 180 14.86 11.84 -7.12
CA SER A 180 15.89 12.84 -6.79
C SER A 180 15.33 14.09 -6.11
N GLY A 181 14.04 14.37 -6.29
CA GLY A 181 13.35 15.50 -5.65
C GLY A 181 12.79 15.19 -4.28
N ARG A 182 12.93 13.96 -3.77
CA ARG A 182 12.45 13.58 -2.43
C ARG A 182 13.44 14.02 -1.34
N SER A 183 12.92 14.49 -0.24
CA SER A 183 13.69 14.81 0.98
C SER A 183 13.65 13.62 1.92
N LEU A 184 14.60 12.71 1.80
CA LEU A 184 14.68 11.49 2.59
C LEU A 184 15.77 11.61 3.65
N TYR A 185 15.45 11.23 4.88
CA TYR A 185 16.33 11.37 6.04
C TYR A 185 16.57 10.05 6.76
N ILE A 186 17.70 9.97 7.43
CA ILE A 186 18.10 8.88 8.33
C ILE A 186 18.76 9.48 9.56
N ASP A 187 18.59 8.85 10.73
CA ASP A 187 19.37 9.15 11.93
C ASP A 187 20.56 8.19 12.02
N THR A 188 21.75 8.73 11.80
CA THR A 188 22.99 7.97 11.98
C THR A 188 23.51 8.00 13.41
N GLY A 189 22.98 8.91 14.25
CA GLY A 189 23.42 9.14 15.61
C GLY A 189 24.79 9.82 15.74
N LEU A 190 25.47 10.14 14.63
CA LEU A 190 26.83 10.66 14.67
C LEU A 190 26.90 12.16 14.97
N ASN A 191 25.93 12.93 14.47
CA ASN A 191 25.98 14.40 14.51
C ASN A 191 24.82 15.03 15.32
N GLY A 192 23.95 14.21 15.91
CA GLY A 192 22.75 14.66 16.63
C GLY A 192 21.72 15.35 15.72
N ALA A 193 21.81 15.15 14.41
CA ALA A 193 20.90 15.67 13.40
C ALA A 193 20.55 14.58 12.38
N LEU A 194 19.39 14.74 11.73
CA LEU A 194 19.02 13.89 10.62
C LEU A 194 19.90 14.19 9.42
N GLU A 195 20.35 13.15 8.74
CA GLU A 195 21.15 13.23 7.54
C GLU A 195 20.37 12.72 6.32
N ALA A 196 20.80 13.12 5.12
CA ALA A 196 20.15 12.65 3.89
C ALA A 196 20.34 11.13 3.72
N PHE A 197 19.26 10.44 3.40
CA PHE A 197 19.26 9.00 3.13
C PHE A 197 19.93 8.70 1.78
N ASN A 198 21.23 8.54 1.80
CA ASN A 198 22.05 8.25 0.60
C ASN A 198 23.32 7.48 0.98
N THR A 199 24.06 7.01 -0.03
CA THR A 199 25.29 6.21 0.15
C THR A 199 26.47 6.99 0.70
N THR A 200 26.42 8.31 0.76
CA THR A 200 27.47 9.13 1.38
C THR A 200 27.35 9.13 2.90
N ASN A 201 26.12 9.21 3.39
CA ASN A 201 25.83 9.30 4.83
C ASN A 201 25.56 7.92 5.45
N ILE A 202 25.16 6.94 4.65
CA ILE A 202 24.97 5.54 5.09
C ILE A 202 26.27 4.80 4.85
N ASP A 203 27.20 4.93 5.79
CA ASP A 203 28.48 4.23 5.82
C ASP A 203 28.57 3.22 6.97
N ALA A 204 29.68 2.50 7.08
CA ALA A 204 29.86 1.50 8.13
C ALA A 204 29.81 2.11 9.54
N ALA A 205 30.36 3.29 9.74
CA ALA A 205 30.37 3.97 11.04
C ALA A 205 28.97 4.41 11.45
N ALA A 206 28.22 5.02 10.51
CA ALA A 206 26.84 5.47 10.70
C ALA A 206 25.90 4.32 11.11
N MET A 207 26.10 3.15 10.49
CA MET A 207 25.29 1.95 10.73
C MET A 207 25.82 1.07 11.86
N GLY A 208 26.95 1.44 12.51
CA GLY A 208 27.59 0.63 13.53
C GLY A 208 28.13 -0.70 13.00
N ALA A 209 28.42 -0.78 11.70
CA ALA A 209 28.99 -1.96 11.07
C ALA A 209 30.51 -2.00 11.24
N ILE A 210 31.05 -3.20 11.41
CA ILE A 210 32.50 -3.39 11.62
C ILE A 210 33.33 -3.25 10.34
N SER A 211 32.69 -3.19 9.20
CA SER A 211 33.31 -3.04 7.86
C SER A 211 32.27 -2.70 6.81
N ASP A 212 32.72 -2.24 5.62
CA ASP A 212 31.87 -2.04 4.46
C ASP A 212 31.17 -3.33 4.01
N ALA A 213 31.84 -4.47 4.12
CA ALA A 213 31.22 -5.76 3.79
C ALA A 213 30.07 -6.10 4.75
N ALA A 214 30.21 -5.79 6.04
CA ALA A 214 29.16 -5.95 7.03
C ALA A 214 28.01 -4.95 6.77
N LEU A 215 28.32 -3.71 6.42
CA LEU A 215 27.35 -2.72 5.98
C LEU A 215 26.53 -3.23 4.77
N TYR A 216 27.20 -3.69 3.72
CA TYR A 216 26.54 -4.17 2.52
C TYR A 216 25.60 -5.34 2.82
N ASN A 217 26.02 -6.26 3.69
CA ASN A 217 25.20 -7.40 4.10
C ASN A 217 23.90 -6.97 4.82
N LEU A 218 23.91 -5.89 5.61
CA LEU A 218 22.68 -5.35 6.23
C LEU A 218 21.62 -4.97 5.17
N PHE A 219 22.08 -4.52 4.01
CA PHE A 219 21.22 -4.14 2.89
C PHE A 219 21.06 -5.25 1.84
N GLY A 220 21.48 -6.48 2.15
CA GLY A 220 21.39 -7.64 1.24
C GLY A 220 22.24 -7.49 -0.02
N ALA A 221 23.34 -6.75 0.06
CA ALA A 221 24.30 -6.51 -1.01
C ALA A 221 25.64 -7.20 -0.71
N SER A 222 26.41 -7.53 -1.76
CA SER A 222 27.74 -8.13 -1.64
C SER A 222 28.85 -7.20 -2.16
N THR A 223 28.48 -6.10 -2.81
CA THR A 223 29.40 -5.13 -3.39
C THR A 223 28.88 -3.70 -3.17
N SER A 224 29.78 -2.71 -3.28
CA SER A 224 29.41 -1.29 -3.23
C SER A 224 28.39 -0.91 -4.32
N ALA A 225 28.50 -1.48 -5.51
CA ALA A 225 27.53 -1.23 -6.60
C ALA A 225 26.15 -1.78 -6.25
N ALA A 226 26.05 -3.00 -5.72
CA ALA A 226 24.79 -3.60 -5.30
C ALA A 226 24.19 -2.85 -4.10
N PHE A 227 25.01 -2.37 -3.17
CA PHE A 227 24.59 -1.52 -2.07
C PHE A 227 23.99 -0.20 -2.58
N THR A 228 24.69 0.48 -3.49
CA THR A 228 24.18 1.70 -4.12
C THR A 228 22.85 1.46 -4.83
N GLN A 229 22.73 0.34 -5.54
CA GLN A 229 21.48 -0.03 -6.21
C GLN A 229 20.35 -0.26 -5.21
N GLN A 230 20.62 -0.89 -4.06
CA GLN A 230 19.64 -1.12 -3.00
C GLN A 230 19.17 0.20 -2.37
N ILE A 231 20.09 1.14 -2.08
CA ILE A 231 19.73 2.46 -1.56
C ILE A 231 18.87 3.23 -2.57
N ARG A 232 19.23 3.21 -3.85
CA ARG A 232 18.43 3.86 -4.91
C ARG A 232 17.03 3.27 -5.00
N TRP A 233 16.90 1.93 -4.89
CA TRP A 233 15.59 1.30 -4.85
C TRP A 233 14.75 1.80 -3.66
N ALA A 234 15.33 1.88 -2.47
CA ALA A 234 14.66 2.42 -1.29
C ALA A 234 14.26 3.90 -1.44
N GLN A 235 15.05 4.69 -2.15
CA GLN A 235 14.70 6.07 -2.51
C GLN A 235 13.50 6.18 -3.47
N GLY A 236 13.12 5.09 -4.13
CA GLY A 236 11.98 5.03 -5.05
C GLY A 236 12.35 4.89 -6.53
N TYR A 237 13.64 4.71 -6.86
CA TYR A 237 14.04 4.42 -8.24
C TYR A 237 13.74 2.98 -8.63
N ASP A 238 13.42 2.73 -9.89
CA ASP A 238 13.40 1.38 -10.48
C ASP A 238 14.82 0.87 -10.74
N ALA A 239 15.63 0.84 -9.67
CA ALA A 239 17.04 0.53 -9.73
C ALA A 239 17.36 -0.89 -10.19
N TYR A 240 16.37 -1.78 -10.22
CA TYR A 240 16.50 -3.19 -10.63
C TYR A 240 15.77 -3.51 -11.93
N ASN A 241 15.17 -2.48 -12.56
CA ASN A 241 14.39 -2.62 -13.79
C ASN A 241 13.36 -3.77 -13.71
N ARG A 242 12.55 -3.77 -12.66
CA ARG A 242 11.54 -4.82 -12.42
C ARG A 242 10.23 -4.57 -13.15
N GLU A 243 10.00 -3.37 -13.62
CA GLU A 243 8.74 -2.93 -14.21
C GLU A 243 8.54 -3.41 -15.65
N GLY A 244 9.51 -4.15 -16.20
CA GLY A 244 9.37 -4.80 -17.51
C GLY A 244 9.22 -3.84 -18.68
N ASP A 245 9.55 -2.56 -18.50
CA ASP A 245 9.62 -1.63 -19.60
C ASP A 245 10.77 -2.00 -20.54
N ALA A 246 10.62 -1.75 -21.83
CA ALA A 246 11.62 -2.08 -22.84
C ALA A 246 12.94 -1.30 -22.69
N ASN A 247 13.03 -0.43 -21.68
CA ASN A 247 14.18 0.43 -21.42
C ASN A 247 15.01 -0.10 -20.26
N THR A 248 15.76 -1.18 -20.53
CA THR A 248 16.58 -1.92 -19.57
C THR A 248 17.68 -1.10 -18.88
N ASP A 249 17.94 0.14 -19.32
CA ASP A 249 19.03 0.98 -18.82
C ASP A 249 18.56 2.17 -17.98
N ASN A 250 17.23 2.33 -17.74
CA ASN A 250 16.74 3.55 -17.12
C ASN A 250 16.51 3.42 -15.59
N THR A 251 17.57 3.08 -14.88
CA THR A 251 17.61 3.05 -13.41
C THR A 251 17.38 4.43 -12.75
N ASN A 252 17.07 5.46 -13.53
CA ASN A 252 16.76 6.82 -13.05
C ASN A 252 15.25 7.09 -12.99
N ASN A 253 14.42 6.21 -13.54
CA ASN A 253 12.98 6.34 -13.47
C ASN A 253 12.47 6.01 -12.05
N PRO A 254 11.34 6.60 -11.63
CA PRO A 254 10.64 6.13 -10.43
C PRO A 254 10.10 4.72 -10.65
N ARG A 255 9.95 3.95 -9.56
CA ARG A 255 9.13 2.73 -9.56
C ARG A 255 7.66 3.10 -9.80
N SER A 256 6.88 2.19 -10.38
CA SER A 256 5.43 2.37 -10.60
C SER A 256 4.68 2.65 -9.30
N TRP A 257 5.11 2.05 -8.19
CA TRP A 257 4.56 2.34 -6.86
C TRP A 257 5.65 2.35 -5.79
N ILE A 258 5.61 3.35 -4.88
CA ILE A 258 6.66 3.57 -3.89
C ILE A 258 6.13 3.36 -2.46
N LEU A 259 4.89 3.80 -2.20
CA LEU A 259 4.31 3.76 -0.86
C LEU A 259 3.92 2.32 -0.50
N GLY A 260 4.55 1.77 0.52
CA GLY A 260 4.16 0.49 1.09
C GLY A 260 2.87 0.58 1.89
N ASP A 261 2.31 -0.56 2.24
CA ASP A 261 1.06 -0.64 2.98
C ASP A 261 1.12 0.06 4.34
N ILE A 262 -0.05 0.45 4.83
CA ILE A 262 -0.27 1.19 6.08
C ILE A 262 -1.21 0.36 6.97
N LEU A 263 -0.86 -0.91 7.19
CA LEU A 263 -1.75 -1.91 7.80
C LEU A 263 -2.22 -1.49 9.20
N HIS A 264 -1.31 -1.11 10.10
CA HIS A 264 -1.64 -0.74 11.48
C HIS A 264 -1.36 0.74 11.81
N SER A 265 -0.96 1.53 10.81
CA SER A 265 -0.71 2.96 10.98
C SER A 265 -1.91 3.77 10.51
N GLN A 266 -2.31 4.75 11.30
CA GLN A 266 -3.30 5.75 10.89
C GLN A 266 -2.60 7.09 10.67
N PRO A 267 -3.00 7.87 9.65
CA PRO A 267 -2.46 9.20 9.46
C PRO A 267 -2.75 10.09 10.67
N LEU A 268 -1.68 10.63 11.27
CA LEU A 268 -1.78 11.65 12.30
C LEU A 268 -1.79 13.02 11.64
N VAL A 269 -2.85 13.80 11.85
CA VAL A 269 -2.97 15.16 11.33
C VAL A 269 -2.28 16.14 12.28
N LEU A 270 -1.28 16.86 11.77
CA LEU A 270 -0.56 17.92 12.48
C LEU A 270 -0.97 19.26 11.89
N ASN A 271 -1.36 20.22 12.78
CA ASN A 271 -1.74 21.57 12.39
C ASN A 271 -0.62 22.55 12.71
N TYR A 272 0.03 23.08 11.68
CA TYR A 272 1.09 24.09 11.80
C TYR A 272 0.54 25.53 11.81
N GLY A 273 -0.78 25.70 11.69
CA GLY A 273 -1.46 27.01 11.75
C GLY A 273 -1.30 27.81 10.48
N ALA A 274 -1.50 29.13 10.61
CA ALA A 274 -1.36 30.11 9.53
C ALA A 274 0.12 30.46 9.34
N THR A 275 0.84 29.66 8.59
CA THR A 275 2.30 29.87 8.34
C THR A 275 2.59 30.91 7.25
N GLY A 276 1.54 31.52 6.65
CA GLY A 276 1.63 32.53 5.60
C GLY A 276 1.47 31.97 4.19
N GLY A 277 1.49 32.84 3.19
CA GLY A 277 1.22 32.48 1.81
C GLY A 277 -0.21 32.02 1.60
N VAL A 278 -0.41 30.77 1.20
CA VAL A 278 -1.73 30.15 1.01
C VAL A 278 -2.38 29.67 2.32
N TYR A 279 -1.61 29.64 3.42
CA TYR A 279 -2.07 29.14 4.71
C TYR A 279 -2.56 30.28 5.60
N THR A 280 -3.83 30.24 5.95
CA THR A 280 -4.54 31.20 6.77
C THR A 280 -5.15 30.54 8.00
N ILE A 281 -5.81 31.30 8.87
CA ILE A 281 -6.56 30.76 10.01
C ILE A 281 -7.66 29.81 9.53
N ASP A 282 -8.34 30.15 8.44
CA ASP A 282 -9.41 29.32 7.88
C ASP A 282 -8.88 28.16 7.01
N ASN A 283 -7.67 28.27 6.49
CA ASN A 283 -6.98 27.25 5.72
C ASN A 283 -5.54 27.04 6.25
N PRO A 284 -5.34 26.41 7.41
CA PRO A 284 -4.02 26.23 8.01
C PRO A 284 -3.17 25.20 7.28
N ASP A 285 -1.87 25.23 7.55
CA ASP A 285 -0.92 24.22 7.08
C ASP A 285 -1.14 22.89 7.83
N LEU A 286 -1.96 22.02 7.25
CA LEU A 286 -2.19 20.68 7.76
C LEU A 286 -1.21 19.68 7.10
N ARG A 287 -0.64 18.84 7.92
CA ARG A 287 0.31 17.78 7.51
C ARG A 287 -0.16 16.43 8.02
N LEU A 288 0.10 15.39 7.23
CA LEU A 288 -0.19 14.01 7.57
C LEU A 288 1.11 13.30 7.87
N LEU A 289 1.28 12.83 9.10
CA LEU A 289 2.38 11.96 9.49
C LEU A 289 1.89 10.52 9.52
N VAL A 290 2.56 9.62 8.80
CA VAL A 290 2.15 8.22 8.71
C VAL A 290 3.36 7.30 8.58
N GLY A 291 3.34 6.18 9.29
CA GLY A 291 4.28 5.08 9.10
C GLY A 291 3.80 4.15 7.97
N SER A 292 4.72 3.54 7.26
CA SER A 292 4.42 2.51 6.27
C SER A 292 5.36 1.31 6.39
N ASN A 293 4.88 0.15 5.94
CA ASN A 293 5.69 -1.06 5.92
C ASN A 293 6.82 -1.03 4.88
N SER A 294 6.90 0.02 4.04
CA SER A 294 8.12 0.32 3.26
C SER A 294 9.33 0.68 4.14
N GLY A 295 9.12 0.87 5.45
CA GLY A 295 10.15 1.23 6.44
C GLY A 295 10.29 2.71 6.68
N PHE A 296 9.52 3.55 5.99
CA PHE A 296 9.56 5.00 6.13
C PHE A 296 8.39 5.53 6.96
N VAL A 297 8.67 6.59 7.74
CA VAL A 297 7.66 7.54 8.20
C VAL A 297 7.60 8.67 7.18
N HIS A 298 6.42 8.96 6.67
CA HIS A 298 6.19 9.98 5.64
C HIS A 298 5.45 11.19 6.22
N MET A 299 5.78 12.38 5.73
CA MET A 299 5.04 13.61 5.99
C MET A 299 4.47 14.14 4.67
N PHE A 300 3.15 14.11 4.54
CA PHE A 300 2.44 14.67 3.37
C PHE A 300 1.77 15.99 3.71
N LYS A 301 1.60 16.86 2.71
CA LYS A 301 0.80 18.08 2.84
C LYS A 301 -0.67 17.79 2.55
N SER A 302 -1.59 18.23 3.41
CA SER A 302 -3.01 18.11 3.12
C SER A 302 -3.45 18.95 1.92
N LEU A 303 -2.77 20.06 1.66
CA LEU A 303 -3.13 20.98 0.57
C LEU A 303 -3.08 20.30 -0.80
N ASP A 304 -2.00 19.60 -1.09
CA ASP A 304 -1.69 19.09 -2.44
C ASP A 304 -1.29 17.60 -2.48
N GLY A 305 -1.29 16.91 -1.34
CA GLY A 305 -0.91 15.49 -1.23
C GLY A 305 0.60 15.22 -1.40
N GLN A 306 1.41 16.25 -1.62
CA GLN A 306 2.84 16.08 -1.87
C GLN A 306 3.59 15.68 -0.59
N GLU A 307 4.53 14.74 -0.73
CA GLU A 307 5.46 14.38 0.34
C GLU A 307 6.39 15.56 0.65
N SER A 308 6.39 16.02 1.90
CA SER A 308 7.32 17.05 2.38
C SER A 308 8.68 16.45 2.66
N TRP A 309 8.69 15.31 3.35
CA TRP A 309 9.87 14.53 3.68
C TRP A 309 9.46 13.11 4.08
N ALA A 310 10.45 12.20 4.11
CA ALA A 310 10.30 10.92 4.77
C ALA A 310 11.57 10.59 5.59
N PHE A 311 11.38 9.80 6.66
CA PHE A 311 12.41 9.38 7.59
C PHE A 311 12.50 7.85 7.62
N PHE A 312 13.70 7.32 7.56
CA PHE A 312 13.99 5.89 7.65
C PHE A 312 14.80 5.58 8.92
N PRO A 313 14.27 4.81 9.87
CA PRO A 313 15.04 4.31 11.00
C PRO A 313 16.10 3.31 10.53
N LYS A 314 17.36 3.52 10.90
CA LYS A 314 18.47 2.67 10.44
C LYS A 314 18.33 1.20 10.85
N GLU A 315 17.63 0.93 11.95
CA GLU A 315 17.35 -0.40 12.46
C GLU A 315 16.52 -1.25 11.48
N LEU A 316 15.78 -0.60 10.59
CA LEU A 316 14.98 -1.26 9.55
C LEU A 316 15.78 -1.58 8.28
N ALA A 317 17.07 -1.31 8.21
CA ALA A 317 17.88 -1.66 7.03
C ALA A 317 17.71 -3.11 6.55
N PRO A 318 17.60 -4.14 7.46
CA PRO A 318 17.43 -5.53 7.03
C PRO A 318 16.11 -5.86 6.31
N ILE A 319 15.06 -5.03 6.44
CA ILE A 319 13.79 -5.29 5.74
C ILE A 319 13.87 -4.92 4.24
N LEU A 320 14.70 -3.97 3.88
CA LEU A 320 14.78 -3.46 2.50
C LEU A 320 15.07 -4.55 1.46
N PRO A 321 16.06 -5.47 1.67
CA PRO A 321 16.29 -6.55 0.72
C PRO A 321 15.15 -7.59 0.68
N LEU A 322 14.39 -7.76 1.74
CA LEU A 322 13.24 -8.66 1.77
C LEU A 322 12.12 -8.08 0.88
N ARG A 323 11.76 -6.83 1.12
CA ARG A 323 10.76 -6.12 0.33
C ARG A 323 11.16 -6.01 -1.14
N ARG A 324 12.42 -5.65 -1.43
CA ARG A 324 12.91 -5.59 -2.81
C ARG A 324 12.80 -6.93 -3.55
N ARG A 325 13.08 -8.04 -2.88
CA ARG A 325 12.96 -9.38 -3.51
C ARG A 325 11.52 -9.73 -3.80
N ASP A 326 10.61 -9.20 -3.00
CA ASP A 326 9.17 -9.35 -3.16
C ASP A 326 8.77 -10.82 -3.41
N ALA A 327 9.32 -11.70 -2.58
CA ALA A 327 9.06 -13.13 -2.69
C ALA A 327 7.64 -13.45 -2.19
N VAL A 328 7.00 -14.42 -2.81
CA VAL A 328 5.76 -15.00 -2.30
C VAL A 328 6.02 -15.51 -0.88
N SER A 329 5.23 -15.08 0.07
CA SER A 329 5.39 -15.42 1.49
C SER A 329 4.05 -15.36 2.20
N SER A 330 3.85 -16.28 3.12
CA SER A 330 2.74 -16.24 4.09
C SER A 330 3.02 -15.30 5.26
N GLU A 331 4.25 -14.79 5.39
CA GLU A 331 4.66 -13.86 6.44
C GLU A 331 4.80 -12.46 5.85
N HIS A 332 4.15 -11.48 6.48
CA HIS A 332 4.28 -10.08 6.12
C HIS A 332 5.57 -9.48 6.69
N VAL A 333 6.19 -8.54 5.96
CA VAL A 333 7.39 -7.83 6.41
C VAL A 333 6.98 -6.47 6.98
N TYR A 334 6.99 -6.37 8.29
CA TYR A 334 6.63 -5.14 8.99
C TYR A 334 7.80 -4.13 9.01
N GLY A 335 7.46 -2.86 8.82
CA GLY A 335 8.37 -1.72 8.89
C GLY A 335 7.93 -0.71 9.95
N MET A 336 7.51 0.48 9.54
CA MET A 336 6.91 1.49 10.42
C MET A 336 5.39 1.26 10.48
N ASP A 337 4.97 0.36 11.34
CA ASP A 337 3.64 -0.25 11.30
C ASP A 337 2.67 0.26 12.39
N LEU A 338 3.06 1.25 13.18
CA LEU A 338 2.19 1.82 14.22
C LEU A 338 1.82 3.26 13.92
N THR A 339 0.65 3.68 14.44
CA THR A 339 0.18 5.06 14.37
C THR A 339 1.16 5.99 15.10
N PRO A 340 1.67 7.04 14.44
CA PRO A 340 2.50 8.05 15.09
C PRO A 340 1.74 8.75 16.22
N VAL A 341 2.48 9.12 17.29
CA VAL A 341 1.96 9.89 18.43
C VAL A 341 2.76 11.18 18.53
N ALA A 342 2.06 12.35 18.62
CA ALA A 342 2.65 13.68 18.81
C ALA A 342 2.35 14.25 20.19
#